data_69692144515e6920b35dcdb2a5e21727
#
_entry.id   69692144515e6920b35dcdb2a5e21727
#
_cell.length_a   1.000
_cell.length_b   1.000
_cell.length_c   1.000
_cell.angle_alpha   90.00
_cell.angle_beta   90.00
_cell.angle_gamma   90.00
#
_symmetry.space_group_name_H-M   'P 1'
#
loop_
_entity.id
_entity.type
_entity.pdbx_description
1 polymer ?
#
loop_
_entity_poly.entity_id
_entity_poly.type
_entity_poly.pdbx_seq_one_letter_code
_entity_poly.pdbx_strand_id
1 'polypeptide(L)'
;MIERSDVISFFDRCAPDWDAEMIRNEPVIRTILDNADIRAGVDVLDVACGTGVLFPDYLARDVHSVTGVDIAPEMARRAAEKFPDARVTVLCGDIETVPLPQQFDRCMVYNAFPHFPDPARLIAHLATLLKPGGRLSVAHGMSRAMLDRHHAGAASAVSVSLISETELAALMAPYFDVDVVISDDRMYQVCGTKK
;
A
#
# COMPACT_ATOMS: atom_id res chain seq x y z
N MET A 1 0.56 6.35 -21.28
CA MET A 1 0.56 6.92 -19.89
C MET A 1 -0.61 6.26 -19.18
N ILE A 2 -0.45 5.80 -17.95
CA ILE A 2 -1.56 5.20 -17.19
C ILE A 2 -2.54 6.30 -16.84
N GLU A 3 -3.80 6.14 -17.23
CA GLU A 3 -4.86 7.08 -16.89
C GLU A 3 -5.59 6.60 -15.63
N ARG A 4 -5.93 7.53 -14.72
CA ARG A 4 -6.65 7.20 -13.48
C ARG A 4 -7.98 6.49 -13.72
N SER A 5 -8.70 6.91 -14.75
CA SER A 5 -9.96 6.28 -15.15
C SER A 5 -9.80 4.80 -15.52
N ASP A 6 -8.68 4.44 -16.14
CA ASP A 6 -8.41 3.05 -16.51
C ASP A 6 -8.11 2.20 -15.28
N VAL A 7 -7.34 2.74 -14.33
CA VAL A 7 -7.07 2.11 -13.03
C VAL A 7 -8.38 1.85 -12.28
N ILE A 8 -9.21 2.88 -12.12
CA ILE A 8 -10.53 2.77 -11.45
C ILE A 8 -11.37 1.69 -12.14
N SER A 9 -11.54 1.78 -13.47
CA SER A 9 -12.38 0.85 -14.23
C SER A 9 -11.87 -0.59 -14.15
N PHE A 10 -10.56 -0.79 -14.10
CA PHE A 10 -9.96 -2.11 -13.97
C PHE A 10 -10.28 -2.72 -12.60
N PHE A 11 -9.98 -2.00 -11.51
CA PHE A 11 -10.16 -2.51 -10.16
C PHE A 11 -11.63 -2.64 -9.76
N ASP A 12 -12.52 -1.77 -10.23
CA ASP A 12 -13.97 -1.91 -10.03
C ASP A 12 -14.50 -3.19 -10.67
N ARG A 13 -13.99 -3.58 -11.85
CA ARG A 13 -14.37 -4.87 -12.48
C ARG A 13 -13.84 -6.08 -11.72
N CYS A 14 -12.63 -5.97 -11.14
CA CYS A 14 -12.01 -7.07 -10.38
C CYS A 14 -12.59 -7.22 -8.97
N ALA A 15 -13.14 -6.17 -8.39
CA ALA A 15 -13.57 -6.14 -7.00
C ALA A 15 -14.53 -7.26 -6.58
N PRO A 16 -15.53 -7.70 -7.42
CA PRO A 16 -16.45 -8.78 -7.04
C PRO A 16 -15.76 -10.09 -6.66
N ASP A 17 -14.71 -10.47 -7.36
CA ASP A 17 -14.02 -11.75 -7.20
C ASP A 17 -12.68 -11.62 -6.47
N TRP A 18 -12.27 -10.39 -6.14
CA TRP A 18 -10.94 -10.05 -5.60
C TRP A 18 -10.54 -10.90 -4.40
N ASP A 19 -11.41 -10.99 -3.41
CA ASP A 19 -11.13 -11.74 -2.17
C ASP A 19 -11.09 -13.26 -2.41
N ALA A 20 -11.87 -13.77 -3.36
CA ALA A 20 -11.92 -15.20 -3.68
C ALA A 20 -10.67 -15.67 -4.45
N GLU A 21 -10.08 -14.78 -5.24
CA GLU A 21 -8.88 -15.07 -6.03
C GLU A 21 -7.58 -14.73 -5.28
N MET A 22 -7.68 -14.07 -4.13
CA MET A 22 -6.54 -13.57 -3.38
C MET A 22 -5.75 -14.71 -2.73
N ILE A 23 -4.46 -14.78 -3.02
CA ILE A 23 -3.52 -15.66 -2.34
C ILE A 23 -2.76 -14.85 -1.29
N ARG A 24 -2.97 -15.17 0.00
CA ARG A 24 -2.24 -14.56 1.10
C ARG A 24 -1.06 -15.44 1.52
N ASN A 25 0.12 -14.85 1.65
CA ASN A 25 1.29 -15.50 2.23
C ASN A 25 1.51 -14.96 3.65
N GLU A 26 0.91 -15.61 4.64
CA GLU A 26 0.91 -15.14 6.03
C GLU A 26 2.32 -14.93 6.62
N PRO A 27 3.32 -15.82 6.40
CA PRO A 27 4.69 -15.56 6.85
C PRO A 27 5.30 -14.30 6.24
N VAL A 28 5.07 -14.05 4.95
CA VAL A 28 5.58 -12.87 4.25
C VAL A 28 4.88 -11.60 4.75
N ILE A 29 3.55 -11.62 4.87
CA ILE A 29 2.77 -10.50 5.40
C ILE A 29 3.27 -10.14 6.81
N ARG A 30 3.47 -11.12 7.67
CA ARG A 30 4.01 -10.90 9.03
C ARG A 30 5.37 -10.19 8.98
N THR A 31 6.29 -10.65 8.13
CA THR A 31 7.61 -10.03 7.97
C THR A 31 7.48 -8.58 7.48
N ILE A 32 6.61 -8.33 6.50
CA ILE A 32 6.35 -6.98 5.96
C ILE A 32 5.85 -6.04 7.07
N LEU A 33 4.90 -6.49 7.88
CA LEU A 33 4.32 -5.68 8.95
C LEU A 33 5.30 -5.46 10.12
N ASP A 34 6.15 -6.44 10.42
CA ASP A 34 7.20 -6.31 11.44
C ASP A 34 8.24 -5.28 10.98
N ASN A 35 8.71 -5.35 9.74
CA ASN A 35 9.63 -4.38 9.15
C ASN A 35 9.02 -2.95 9.07
N ALA A 36 7.72 -2.85 8.85
CA ALA A 36 6.99 -1.58 8.85
C ALA A 36 6.73 -1.04 10.27
N ASP A 37 7.12 -1.77 11.32
CA ASP A 37 6.87 -1.46 12.74
C ASP A 37 5.37 -1.23 13.02
N ILE A 38 4.51 -2.07 12.42
CA ILE A 38 3.07 -2.06 12.72
C ILE A 38 2.86 -2.72 14.09
N ARG A 39 2.42 -1.93 15.05
CA ARG A 39 2.30 -2.34 16.46
C ARG A 39 1.16 -1.62 17.18
N ALA A 40 0.90 -2.00 18.42
CA ALA A 40 -0.16 -1.41 19.22
C ALA A 40 -0.03 0.12 19.34
N GLY A 41 -1.17 0.79 19.25
CA GLY A 41 -1.31 2.21 19.47
C GLY A 41 -0.88 3.14 18.33
N VAL A 42 -0.44 2.61 17.16
CA VAL A 42 -0.09 3.45 16.00
C VAL A 42 -1.30 3.76 15.12
N ASP A 43 -1.28 4.94 14.48
CA ASP A 43 -2.21 5.31 13.42
C ASP A 43 -1.65 4.88 12.07
N VAL A 44 -2.39 4.06 11.33
CA VAL A 44 -1.97 3.47 10.05
C VAL A 44 -2.73 4.10 8.88
N LEU A 45 -2.00 4.55 7.86
CA LEU A 45 -2.52 4.86 6.52
C LEU A 45 -2.21 3.70 5.59
N ASP A 46 -3.24 3.10 5.01
CA ASP A 46 -3.12 2.03 4.00
C ASP A 46 -3.52 2.59 2.63
N VAL A 47 -2.54 2.75 1.75
CA VAL A 47 -2.67 3.41 0.44
C VAL A 47 -2.95 2.38 -0.64
N ALA A 48 -4.02 2.60 -1.42
CA ALA A 48 -4.59 1.65 -2.35
C ALA A 48 -4.94 0.34 -1.62
N CYS A 49 -5.74 0.46 -0.57
CA CYS A 49 -6.04 -0.63 0.37
C CYS A 49 -6.87 -1.77 -0.25
N GLY A 50 -7.40 -1.59 -1.46
CA GLY A 50 -8.28 -2.55 -2.12
C GLY A 50 -9.49 -2.87 -1.24
N THR A 51 -9.77 -4.15 -1.08
CA THR A 51 -10.84 -4.66 -0.19
C THR A 51 -10.41 -4.78 1.28
N GLY A 52 -9.30 -4.14 1.69
CA GLY A 52 -8.79 -4.15 3.05
C GLY A 52 -8.01 -5.42 3.40
N VAL A 53 -7.15 -5.89 2.51
CA VAL A 53 -6.40 -7.16 2.65
C VAL A 53 -5.57 -7.24 3.93
N LEU A 54 -4.98 -6.13 4.40
CA LEU A 54 -4.15 -6.09 5.60
C LEU A 54 -4.91 -5.63 6.86
N PHE A 55 -6.17 -5.22 6.76
CA PHE A 55 -6.91 -4.72 7.92
C PHE A 55 -7.02 -5.72 9.07
N PRO A 56 -7.27 -7.04 8.84
CA PRO A 56 -7.26 -8.02 9.93
C PRO A 56 -5.94 -8.06 10.69
N ASP A 57 -4.82 -7.91 9.96
CA ASP A 57 -3.48 -7.96 10.55
C ASP A 57 -3.17 -6.71 11.38
N TYR A 58 -3.62 -5.53 10.92
CA TYR A 58 -3.52 -4.29 11.68
C TYR A 58 -4.33 -4.38 12.98
N LEU A 59 -5.58 -4.82 12.88
CA LEU A 59 -6.47 -4.98 14.03
C LEU A 59 -5.95 -6.01 15.03
N ALA A 60 -5.38 -7.12 14.56
CA ALA A 60 -4.75 -8.13 15.41
C ALA A 60 -3.50 -7.63 16.13
N ARG A 61 -2.85 -6.58 15.62
CA ARG A 61 -1.70 -5.90 16.26
C ARG A 61 -2.11 -4.74 17.16
N ASP A 62 -3.42 -4.58 17.40
CA ASP A 62 -3.99 -3.57 18.29
C ASP A 62 -3.58 -2.14 17.94
N VAL A 63 -3.57 -1.80 16.64
CA VAL A 63 -3.34 -0.42 16.17
C VAL A 63 -4.43 0.51 16.70
N HIS A 64 -4.09 1.79 16.90
CA HIS A 64 -5.05 2.80 17.35
C HIS A 64 -6.11 3.09 16.28
N SER A 65 -5.68 3.28 15.02
CA SER A 65 -6.59 3.50 13.91
C SER A 65 -6.02 3.00 12.57
N VAL A 66 -6.92 2.69 11.63
CA VAL A 66 -6.61 2.38 10.23
C VAL A 66 -7.40 3.31 9.36
N THR A 67 -6.72 4.08 8.51
CA THR A 67 -7.35 4.83 7.42
C THR A 67 -6.93 4.18 6.10
N GLY A 68 -7.85 3.46 5.47
CA GLY A 68 -7.67 2.92 4.13
C GLY A 68 -8.10 3.94 3.08
N VAL A 69 -7.30 4.11 2.02
CA VAL A 69 -7.65 4.94 0.88
C VAL A 69 -7.56 4.09 -0.38
N ASP A 70 -8.62 4.06 -1.17
CA ASP A 70 -8.60 3.43 -2.49
C ASP A 70 -9.29 4.32 -3.53
N ILE A 71 -8.72 4.39 -4.73
CA ILE A 71 -9.26 5.21 -5.81
C ILE A 71 -10.47 4.56 -6.49
N ALA A 72 -10.59 3.22 -6.42
CA ALA A 72 -11.68 2.45 -7.00
C ALA A 72 -12.86 2.38 -6.03
N PRO A 73 -14.03 2.96 -6.38
CA PRO A 73 -15.20 3.02 -5.52
C PRO A 73 -15.68 1.64 -5.01
N GLU A 74 -15.65 0.63 -5.87
CA GLU A 74 -16.13 -0.70 -5.50
C GLU A 74 -15.16 -1.40 -4.53
N MET A 75 -13.85 -1.19 -4.67
CA MET A 75 -12.85 -1.66 -3.71
C MET A 75 -13.07 -1.02 -2.34
N ALA A 76 -13.14 0.32 -2.28
CA ALA A 76 -13.35 1.05 -1.03
C ALA A 76 -14.67 0.67 -0.34
N ARG A 77 -15.76 0.54 -1.11
CA ARG A 77 -17.06 0.12 -0.58
C ARG A 77 -16.98 -1.26 0.09
N ARG A 78 -16.33 -2.23 -0.58
CA ARG A 78 -16.16 -3.60 -0.04
C ARG A 78 -15.30 -3.61 1.21
N ALA A 79 -14.22 -2.84 1.25
CA ALA A 79 -13.41 -2.71 2.45
C ALA A 79 -14.22 -2.16 3.63
N ALA A 80 -15.01 -1.09 3.42
CA ALA A 80 -15.84 -0.51 4.46
C ALA A 80 -16.93 -1.48 4.99
N GLU A 81 -17.58 -2.22 4.09
CA GLU A 81 -18.61 -3.19 4.47
C GLU A 81 -18.03 -4.41 5.21
N LYS A 82 -16.83 -4.84 4.81
CA LYS A 82 -16.17 -6.02 5.38
C LYS A 82 -15.60 -5.78 6.78
N PHE A 83 -15.22 -4.53 7.07
CA PHE A 83 -14.57 -4.16 8.33
C PHE A 83 -15.31 -3.05 9.09
N PRO A 84 -16.48 -3.34 9.66
CA PRO A 84 -17.27 -2.38 10.45
C PRO A 84 -16.69 -2.20 11.88
N ASP A 85 -15.36 -2.06 12.00
CA ASP A 85 -14.66 -1.80 13.27
C ASP A 85 -14.53 -0.28 13.46
N ALA A 86 -14.77 0.23 14.66
CA ALA A 86 -14.71 1.67 14.96
C ALA A 86 -13.31 2.28 14.73
N ARG A 87 -12.27 1.46 14.72
CA ARG A 87 -10.88 1.87 14.41
C ARG A 87 -10.61 2.01 12.92
N VAL A 88 -11.50 1.52 12.04
CA VAL A 88 -11.31 1.50 10.58
C VAL A 88 -12.13 2.60 9.92
N THR A 89 -11.46 3.42 9.13
CA THR A 89 -12.08 4.41 8.24
C THR A 89 -11.62 4.13 6.81
N VAL A 90 -12.55 4.00 5.87
CA VAL A 90 -12.22 3.83 4.45
C VAL A 90 -12.68 5.05 3.67
N LEU A 91 -11.77 5.61 2.89
CA LEU A 91 -12.01 6.77 2.03
C LEU A 91 -11.86 6.35 0.57
N CYS A 92 -12.86 6.67 -0.25
CA CYS A 92 -12.77 6.53 -1.70
C CYS A 92 -12.18 7.80 -2.30
N GLY A 93 -11.04 7.69 -2.98
CA GLY A 93 -10.41 8.84 -3.62
C GLY A 93 -8.94 8.63 -3.97
N ASP A 94 -8.40 9.61 -4.68
CA ASP A 94 -6.98 9.65 -5.00
C ASP A 94 -6.18 10.10 -3.77
N ILE A 95 -5.20 9.29 -3.36
CA ILE A 95 -4.35 9.60 -2.21
C ILE A 95 -3.68 10.96 -2.28
N GLU A 96 -3.42 11.47 -3.48
CA GLU A 96 -2.78 12.78 -3.65
C GLU A 96 -3.72 13.97 -3.41
N THR A 97 -5.03 13.74 -3.37
CA THR A 97 -6.03 14.83 -3.29
C THR A 97 -7.12 14.60 -2.25
N VAL A 98 -7.32 13.37 -1.81
CA VAL A 98 -8.34 13.06 -0.80
C VAL A 98 -8.00 13.76 0.53
N PRO A 99 -8.96 14.44 1.16
CA PRO A 99 -8.71 15.08 2.45
C PRO A 99 -8.55 14.01 3.53
N LEU A 100 -7.39 14.02 4.20
CA LEU A 100 -7.10 13.10 5.29
C LEU A 100 -7.31 13.78 6.64
N PRO A 101 -7.83 13.06 7.66
CA PRO A 101 -8.21 13.64 8.93
C PRO A 101 -7.02 14.05 9.80
N GLN A 102 -5.85 13.47 9.58
CA GLN A 102 -4.66 13.62 10.42
C GLN A 102 -3.38 13.21 9.70
N GLN A 103 -2.23 13.39 10.34
CA GLN A 103 -0.97 12.71 9.98
C GLN A 103 -0.88 11.34 10.69
N PHE A 104 -0.11 10.43 10.10
CA PHE A 104 -0.04 9.03 10.50
C PHE A 104 1.33 8.64 11.07
N ASP A 105 1.35 7.61 11.91
CA ASP A 105 2.57 7.01 12.42
C ASP A 105 3.18 6.05 11.38
N ARG A 106 2.33 5.35 10.65
CA ARG A 106 2.72 4.34 9.64
C ARG A 106 1.95 4.56 8.35
N CYS A 107 2.65 4.43 7.23
CA CYS A 107 2.06 4.43 5.90
C CYS A 107 2.49 3.16 5.18
N MET A 108 1.53 2.42 4.67
CA MET A 108 1.72 1.19 3.90
C MET A 108 1.23 1.38 2.46
N VAL A 109 2.05 0.94 1.50
CA VAL A 109 1.65 0.73 0.10
C VAL A 109 1.92 -0.74 -0.19
N TYR A 110 0.88 -1.58 -0.17
CA TYR A 110 1.01 -3.03 -0.31
C TYR A 110 0.41 -3.53 -1.62
N ASN A 111 1.22 -4.20 -2.43
CA ASN A 111 0.84 -4.76 -3.74
C ASN A 111 0.25 -3.74 -4.74
N ALA A 112 0.53 -2.45 -4.59
CA ALA A 112 -0.12 -1.39 -5.35
C ALA A 112 0.85 -0.44 -6.08
N PHE A 113 2.12 -0.39 -5.68
CA PHE A 113 3.07 0.63 -6.13
C PHE A 113 3.20 0.78 -7.66
N PRO A 114 3.17 -0.29 -8.50
CA PRO A 114 3.21 -0.18 -9.95
C PRO A 114 2.02 0.55 -10.59
N HIS A 115 0.93 0.79 -9.86
CA HIS A 115 -0.23 1.53 -10.36
C HIS A 115 -0.08 3.05 -10.22
N PHE A 116 1.01 3.52 -9.62
CA PHE A 116 1.34 4.93 -9.49
C PHE A 116 2.38 5.33 -10.55
N PRO A 117 1.98 6.13 -11.56
CA PRO A 117 2.84 6.42 -12.72
C PRO A 117 4.01 7.35 -12.41
N ASP A 118 3.94 8.10 -11.31
CA ASP A 118 4.99 9.00 -10.83
C ASP A 118 5.41 8.62 -9.39
N PRO A 119 6.34 7.66 -9.25
CA PRO A 119 6.80 7.20 -7.94
C PRO A 119 7.48 8.28 -7.11
N ALA A 120 8.21 9.20 -7.73
CA ALA A 120 8.89 10.27 -7.00
C ALA A 120 7.89 11.24 -6.37
N ARG A 121 6.85 11.63 -7.12
CA ARG A 121 5.77 12.48 -6.63
C ARG A 121 4.97 11.80 -5.52
N LEU A 122 4.66 10.52 -5.68
CA LEU A 122 3.99 9.75 -4.65
C LEU A 122 4.77 9.74 -3.35
N ILE A 123 6.07 9.37 -3.38
CA ILE A 123 6.93 9.32 -2.19
C ILE A 123 7.02 10.67 -1.50
N ALA A 124 7.22 11.76 -2.26
CA ALA A 124 7.23 13.11 -1.71
C ALA A 124 5.91 13.47 -1.02
N HIS A 125 4.78 13.12 -1.63
CA HIS A 125 3.45 13.35 -1.06
C HIS A 125 3.24 12.53 0.23
N LEU A 126 3.51 11.22 0.21
CA LEU A 126 3.37 10.36 1.38
C LEU A 126 4.23 10.81 2.56
N ALA A 127 5.40 11.38 2.30
CA ALA A 127 6.22 11.96 3.34
C ALA A 127 5.51 13.12 4.08
N THR A 128 4.64 13.89 3.40
CA THR A 128 3.87 14.96 4.06
C THR A 128 2.76 14.45 4.97
N LEU A 129 2.26 13.24 4.70
CA LEU A 129 1.17 12.61 5.45
C LEU A 129 1.65 11.90 6.72
N LEU A 130 2.94 11.72 6.88
CA LEU A 130 3.53 11.09 8.06
C LEU A 130 3.93 12.11 9.12
N LYS A 131 3.74 11.75 10.38
CA LYS A 131 4.28 12.48 11.54
C LYS A 131 5.82 12.47 11.49
N PRO A 132 6.52 13.43 12.13
CA PRO A 132 7.96 13.30 12.36
C PRO A 132 8.29 11.94 13.02
N GLY A 133 9.28 11.22 12.50
CA GLY A 133 9.58 9.85 12.95
C GLY A 133 8.59 8.78 12.51
N GLY A 134 7.57 9.13 11.72
CA GLY A 134 6.66 8.18 11.09
C GLY A 134 7.36 7.32 10.04
N ARG A 135 6.80 6.16 9.70
CA ARG A 135 7.46 5.17 8.84
C ARG A 135 6.66 4.87 7.58
N LEU A 136 7.32 4.93 6.43
CA LEU A 136 6.78 4.50 5.13
C LEU A 136 7.28 3.08 4.81
N SER A 137 6.37 2.23 4.36
CA SER A 137 6.68 0.91 3.81
C SER A 137 6.01 0.75 2.44
N VAL A 138 6.81 0.46 1.42
CA VAL A 138 6.34 0.02 0.10
C VAL A 138 6.71 -1.44 -0.04
N ALA A 139 5.71 -2.32 -0.21
CA ALA A 139 5.92 -3.75 -0.18
C ALA A 139 5.06 -4.53 -1.18
N HIS A 140 5.58 -5.69 -1.59
CA HIS A 140 4.84 -6.69 -2.35
C HIS A 140 5.03 -8.07 -1.71
N GLY A 141 3.92 -8.81 -1.57
CA GLY A 141 3.88 -10.17 -1.00
C GLY A 141 4.37 -11.26 -1.97
N MET A 142 5.05 -10.88 -3.03
CA MET A 142 5.67 -11.76 -4.02
C MET A 142 6.97 -11.16 -4.54
N SER A 143 7.82 -11.99 -5.15
CA SER A 143 9.06 -11.51 -5.77
C SER A 143 8.80 -10.58 -6.96
N ARG A 144 9.74 -9.67 -7.21
CA ARG A 144 9.69 -8.78 -8.38
C ARG A 144 9.52 -9.55 -9.70
N ALA A 145 10.23 -10.68 -9.86
CA ALA A 145 10.12 -11.53 -11.06
C ALA A 145 8.72 -12.16 -11.23
N MET A 146 8.04 -12.48 -10.14
CA MET A 146 6.64 -12.94 -10.20
C MET A 146 5.71 -11.79 -10.56
N LEU A 147 5.92 -10.61 -9.98
CA LEU A 147 5.11 -9.43 -10.24
C LEU A 147 5.21 -9.01 -11.72
N ASP A 148 6.42 -8.97 -12.30
CA ASP A 148 6.62 -8.65 -13.71
C ASP A 148 5.85 -9.62 -14.63
N ARG A 149 5.81 -10.90 -14.29
CA ARG A 149 4.99 -11.90 -15.02
C ARG A 149 3.50 -11.66 -14.89
N HIS A 150 3.02 -11.28 -13.70
CA HIS A 150 1.62 -10.94 -13.46
C HIS A 150 1.19 -9.69 -14.25
N HIS A 151 2.05 -8.68 -14.27
CA HIS A 151 1.76 -7.42 -14.98
C HIS A 151 1.90 -7.54 -16.49
N ALA A 152 2.60 -8.55 -17.02
CA ALA A 152 2.61 -8.84 -18.46
C ALA A 152 1.25 -9.31 -19.01
N GLY A 153 0.27 -9.62 -18.12
CA GLY A 153 -1.08 -10.05 -18.44
C GLY A 153 -2.12 -8.92 -18.40
N ALA A 154 -3.26 -9.21 -17.77
CA ALA A 154 -4.43 -8.33 -17.72
C ALA A 154 -4.18 -6.94 -17.12
N ALA A 155 -3.23 -6.83 -16.18
CA ALA A 155 -2.90 -5.57 -15.51
C ALA A 155 -1.89 -4.70 -16.29
N SER A 156 -1.41 -5.13 -17.46
CA SER A 156 -0.38 -4.39 -18.24
C SER A 156 -0.81 -2.97 -18.65
N ALA A 157 -2.11 -2.75 -18.85
CA ALA A 157 -2.66 -1.45 -19.22
C ALA A 157 -2.69 -0.44 -18.04
N VAL A 158 -2.66 -0.93 -16.81
CA VAL A 158 -2.84 -0.14 -15.57
C VAL A 158 -1.63 -0.21 -14.63
N SER A 159 -0.50 -0.75 -15.08
CA SER A 159 0.71 -0.89 -14.30
C SER A 159 1.94 -0.44 -15.09
N VAL A 160 2.91 0.13 -14.38
CA VAL A 160 4.30 0.24 -14.85
C VAL A 160 5.13 -0.89 -14.26
N SER A 161 6.31 -1.15 -14.82
CA SER A 161 7.26 -2.10 -14.20
C SER A 161 7.65 -1.63 -12.80
N LEU A 162 7.71 -2.55 -11.85
CA LEU A 162 8.19 -2.24 -10.50
C LEU A 162 9.68 -1.85 -10.59
N ILE A 163 10.02 -0.64 -10.15
CA ILE A 163 11.41 -0.19 -10.05
C ILE A 163 12.19 -1.07 -9.06
N SER A 164 13.52 -1.09 -9.19
CA SER A 164 14.35 -1.86 -8.26
C SER A 164 14.24 -1.31 -6.83
N GLU A 165 14.50 -2.17 -5.86
CA GLU A 165 14.54 -1.79 -4.45
C GLU A 165 15.57 -0.71 -4.16
N THR A 166 16.68 -0.70 -4.90
CA THR A 166 17.72 0.31 -4.79
C THR A 166 17.29 1.66 -5.38
N GLU A 167 16.56 1.64 -6.52
CA GLU A 167 15.98 2.87 -7.09
C GLU A 167 14.90 3.45 -6.16
N LEU A 168 14.03 2.60 -5.60
CA LEU A 168 13.03 3.06 -4.64
C LEU A 168 13.68 3.63 -3.37
N ALA A 169 14.71 2.97 -2.83
CA ALA A 169 15.46 3.47 -1.69
C ALA A 169 16.09 4.85 -1.98
N ALA A 170 16.63 5.05 -3.20
CA ALA A 170 17.16 6.34 -3.62
C ALA A 170 16.09 7.43 -3.71
N LEU A 171 14.88 7.10 -4.19
CA LEU A 171 13.73 8.03 -4.20
C LEU A 171 13.26 8.39 -2.79
N MET A 172 13.32 7.45 -1.85
CA MET A 172 12.94 7.68 -0.45
C MET A 172 14.00 8.47 0.34
N ALA A 173 15.29 8.32 0.03
CA ALA A 173 16.39 8.88 0.79
C ALA A 173 16.33 10.41 1.06
N PRO A 174 15.78 11.27 0.19
CA PRO A 174 15.61 12.69 0.52
C PRO A 174 14.69 12.96 1.72
N TYR A 175 13.74 12.08 1.99
CA TYR A 175 12.68 12.27 3.00
C TYR A 175 12.80 11.32 4.18
N PHE A 176 13.46 10.17 3.99
CA PHE A 176 13.47 9.05 4.95
C PHE A 176 14.88 8.53 5.19
N ASP A 177 15.14 8.11 6.41
CA ASP A 177 16.27 7.24 6.75
C ASP A 177 15.85 5.80 6.43
N VAL A 178 16.29 5.31 5.27
CA VAL A 178 15.94 3.98 4.74
C VAL A 178 16.78 2.93 5.45
N ASP A 179 16.13 1.93 6.05
CA ASP A 179 16.76 0.87 6.85
C ASP A 179 16.34 -0.56 6.46
N VAL A 180 15.33 -0.71 5.61
CA VAL A 180 14.91 -1.99 5.03
C VAL A 180 14.94 -1.89 3.52
N VAL A 181 15.71 -2.75 2.87
CA VAL A 181 15.77 -2.88 1.41
C VAL A 181 15.84 -4.37 1.08
N ILE A 182 14.72 -4.95 0.67
CA ILE A 182 14.56 -6.39 0.40
C ILE A 182 13.97 -6.59 -0.98
N SER A 183 14.62 -7.47 -1.77
CA SER A 183 14.06 -8.00 -3.01
C SER A 183 14.60 -9.43 -3.17
N ASP A 184 13.82 -10.40 -2.73
CA ASP A 184 14.18 -11.82 -2.75
C ASP A 184 13.17 -12.65 -3.58
N ASP A 185 13.23 -13.97 -3.49
CA ASP A 185 12.33 -14.89 -4.18
C ASP A 185 10.91 -14.94 -3.60
N ARG A 186 10.68 -14.32 -2.45
CA ARG A 186 9.41 -14.36 -1.72
C ARG A 186 8.72 -13.00 -1.68
N MET A 187 9.47 -11.89 -1.60
CA MET A 187 8.91 -10.56 -1.36
C MET A 187 9.79 -9.44 -1.89
N TYR A 188 9.18 -8.27 -1.98
CA TYR A 188 9.85 -6.99 -2.20
C TYR A 188 9.43 -6.03 -1.09
N GLN A 189 10.37 -5.30 -0.49
CA GLN A 189 10.05 -4.27 0.49
C GLN A 189 11.15 -3.23 0.61
N VAL A 190 10.74 -1.95 0.67
CA VAL A 190 11.60 -0.84 1.10
C VAL A 190 10.87 -0.07 2.19
N CYS A 191 11.55 0.11 3.34
CA CYS A 191 11.04 0.92 4.44
C CYS A 191 12.02 2.00 4.85
N GLY A 192 11.50 3.09 5.40
CA GLY A 192 12.29 4.14 5.98
C GLY A 192 11.50 4.96 6.99
N THR A 193 12.22 5.55 7.95
CA THR A 193 11.68 6.45 8.97
C THR A 193 11.83 7.89 8.49
N LYS A 194 10.76 8.68 8.59
CA LYS A 194 10.75 10.10 8.21
C LYS A 194 11.75 10.90 9.05
N LYS A 195 12.58 11.68 8.37
CA LYS A 195 13.57 12.60 8.95
C LYS A 195 12.94 13.75 9.72
#